data_72ba62f96781dc583032448c351caff5
#
_entry.id   72ba62f96781dc583032448c351caff5
#
_cell.length_a   1.000
_cell.length_b   1.000
_cell.length_c   1.000
_cell.angle_alpha   90.00
_cell.angle_beta   90.00
_cell.angle_gamma   90.00
#
_symmetry.space_group_name_H-M   'P 1'
#
loop_
_entity.id
_entity.type
_entity.pdbx_description
1 polymer ?
#
loop_
_entity_poly.entity_id
_entity_poly.type
_entity_poly.pdbx_seq_one_letter_code
_entity_poly.pdbx_strand_id
1 'polypeptide(L)'
;MNSWSSVLIPRLNSSIKFPQISLTNSKTLKKELVAKKDTYRMYVCGITPYDATHLGHAATYLTFDLINRYLRATGSDVLYVQNITDIDDPLLERAARDNVNWEELAHSQIDLFRGDMEKLRVLPPAHYIGAVETIDLVSQAVSALQAAGTIYSIDQDLFFKNYSSPDFGTLSHLDKESMKEIFSQRGGNPTLAGKSDPLDCLVWMGKRENEPGWPSIHGVGRPGWHIECTAIALKYLEPLDSDATCIDIQGGGSDLIFPHHEMCASQAQVLTGKDLAAIYVHAAMIGLDGEKMSKSKGNLIFVSKLIQSGTDPMVIRFALMSQHYKVDRMWSDELLIQATKRVGDIRKALFTSSVSPTTAVIEKLVHALSDDLDTPSALAALDEWAADTLSGSNGGDSQELSMVLDSLLGLAL
;
A
#
# COMPACT_ATOMS: atom_id res chain seq x y z
N MET A 1 -11.41 13.51 0.75
CA MET A 1 -10.32 14.40 1.30
C MET A 1 -9.30 14.77 0.24
N ASN A 2 -8.43 15.80 0.48
CA ASN A 2 -7.31 16.09 -0.42
C ASN A 2 -6.12 15.17 -0.14
N SER A 3 -5.44 14.68 -1.18
CA SER A 3 -4.16 13.99 -1.07
C SER A 3 -3.00 15.00 -0.90
N TRP A 4 -1.76 14.54 -1.01
CA TRP A 4 -0.57 15.39 -1.03
C TRP A 4 -0.25 15.89 -2.45
N SER A 5 0.70 16.85 -2.57
CA SER A 5 1.08 17.42 -3.85
C SER A 5 1.76 16.38 -4.75
N SER A 6 1.41 16.39 -6.03
CA SER A 6 2.08 15.54 -7.01
C SER A 6 3.44 16.12 -7.38
N VAL A 7 4.41 15.25 -7.61
CA VAL A 7 5.69 15.62 -8.21
C VAL A 7 5.62 15.56 -9.74
N LEU A 8 6.36 16.43 -10.40
CA LEU A 8 6.53 16.33 -11.84
C LEU A 8 7.37 15.09 -12.17
N ILE A 9 6.81 14.19 -12.98
CA ILE A 9 7.53 13.04 -13.51
C ILE A 9 8.15 13.42 -14.85
N PRO A 10 9.48 13.30 -15.04
CA PRO A 10 10.12 13.56 -16.32
C PRO A 10 9.56 12.62 -17.41
N ARG A 11 9.37 13.15 -18.62
CA ARG A 11 9.05 12.31 -19.77
C ARG A 11 10.31 11.62 -20.27
N LEU A 12 10.23 10.31 -20.39
CA LEU A 12 11.34 9.50 -20.87
C LEU A 12 11.42 9.47 -22.38
N ASN A 13 12.61 9.19 -22.89
CA ASN A 13 12.84 9.03 -24.33
C ASN A 13 12.05 7.82 -24.85
N SER A 14 11.36 7.99 -25.98
CA SER A 14 10.58 6.92 -26.63
C SER A 14 11.43 5.74 -27.16
N SER A 15 12.74 5.90 -27.21
CA SER A 15 13.69 4.82 -27.54
C SER A 15 13.78 3.76 -26.45
N ILE A 16 13.53 4.11 -25.18
CA ILE A 16 13.55 3.19 -24.06
C ILE A 16 12.40 2.20 -24.20
N LYS A 17 12.73 0.90 -24.19
CA LYS A 17 11.75 -0.19 -24.32
C LYS A 17 11.38 -0.71 -22.93
N PHE A 18 10.09 -0.75 -22.65
CA PHE A 18 9.56 -1.26 -21.40
C PHE A 18 8.97 -2.65 -21.59
N PRO A 19 9.60 -3.71 -21.01
CA PRO A 19 8.96 -5.01 -20.91
C PRO A 19 7.63 -4.94 -20.16
N GLN A 20 6.76 -5.89 -20.41
CA GLN A 20 5.54 -6.03 -19.60
C GLN A 20 5.94 -6.41 -18.18
N ILE A 21 5.41 -5.68 -17.21
CA ILE A 21 5.73 -5.94 -15.79
C ILE A 21 5.11 -7.26 -15.34
N SER A 22 5.87 -8.04 -14.61
CA SER A 22 5.39 -9.17 -13.82
C SER A 22 5.43 -8.84 -12.35
N LEU A 23 4.43 -9.30 -11.60
CA LEU A 23 4.33 -9.11 -10.15
C LEU A 23 3.99 -10.44 -9.47
N THR A 24 4.51 -10.65 -8.28
CA THR A 24 4.11 -11.79 -7.46
C THR A 24 2.68 -11.59 -6.96
N ASN A 25 1.76 -12.47 -7.42
CA ASN A 25 0.36 -12.48 -7.01
C ASN A 25 0.19 -13.34 -5.76
N SER A 26 -0.22 -12.74 -4.64
CA SER A 26 -0.41 -13.45 -3.37
C SER A 26 -1.54 -14.49 -3.43
N LYS A 27 -2.54 -14.32 -4.33
CA LYS A 27 -3.63 -15.31 -4.51
C LYS A 27 -3.12 -16.60 -5.13
N THR A 28 -2.16 -16.54 -6.03
CA THR A 28 -1.63 -17.73 -6.74
C THR A 28 -0.25 -18.15 -6.29
N LEU A 29 0.43 -17.32 -5.48
CA LEU A 29 1.83 -17.46 -5.04
C LEU A 29 2.81 -17.53 -6.23
N LYS A 30 2.42 -17.01 -7.40
CA LYS A 30 3.22 -17.03 -8.62
C LYS A 30 3.53 -15.61 -9.09
N LYS A 31 4.63 -15.47 -9.80
CA LYS A 31 4.94 -14.28 -10.56
C LYS A 31 4.13 -14.31 -11.85
N GLU A 32 3.30 -13.30 -12.07
CA GLU A 32 2.36 -13.22 -13.18
C GLU A 32 2.53 -11.90 -13.94
N LEU A 33 2.37 -11.96 -15.26
CA LEU A 33 2.37 -10.76 -16.09
C LEU A 33 1.10 -9.94 -15.83
N VAL A 34 1.25 -8.67 -15.55
CA VAL A 34 0.13 -7.72 -15.45
C VAL A 34 -0.42 -7.49 -16.86
N ALA A 35 -1.69 -7.82 -17.10
CA ALA A 35 -2.31 -7.64 -18.41
C ALA A 35 -2.22 -6.18 -18.89
N LYS A 36 -1.87 -5.98 -20.17
CA LYS A 36 -1.75 -4.61 -20.72
C LYS A 36 -3.10 -3.93 -20.79
N LYS A 37 -3.14 -2.68 -20.31
CA LYS A 37 -4.32 -1.81 -20.36
C LYS A 37 -3.91 -0.36 -20.62
N ASP A 38 -4.81 0.43 -21.18
CA ASP A 38 -4.62 1.88 -21.32
C ASP A 38 -4.71 2.58 -19.96
N THR A 39 -5.60 2.10 -19.09
CA THR A 39 -5.76 2.59 -17.72
C THR A 39 -5.83 1.43 -16.76
N TYR A 40 -4.93 1.42 -15.77
CA TYR A 40 -4.93 0.47 -14.67
C TYR A 40 -5.72 0.99 -13.48
N ARG A 41 -6.52 0.13 -12.87
CA ARG A 41 -7.25 0.40 -11.63
C ARG A 41 -6.50 -0.22 -10.47
N MET A 42 -5.91 0.62 -9.63
CA MET A 42 -5.11 0.20 -8.48
C MET A 42 -5.72 0.72 -7.19
N TYR A 43 -6.04 -0.18 -6.27
CA TYR A 43 -6.45 0.14 -4.91
C TYR A 43 -5.37 -0.27 -3.93
N VAL A 44 -4.95 0.65 -3.08
CA VAL A 44 -4.00 0.35 -1.99
C VAL A 44 -4.64 0.74 -0.68
N CYS A 45 -4.75 -0.22 0.24
CA CYS A 45 -5.28 0.05 1.57
C CYS A 45 -4.45 1.10 2.29
N GLY A 46 -5.14 2.06 2.89
CA GLY A 46 -4.55 3.14 3.65
C GLY A 46 -4.19 2.77 5.08
N ILE A 47 -3.83 3.76 5.86
CA ILE A 47 -3.49 3.61 7.28
C ILE A 47 -4.68 3.95 8.18
N THR A 48 -4.68 3.41 9.40
CA THR A 48 -5.42 4.00 10.52
C THR A 48 -4.54 5.08 11.15
N PRO A 49 -4.97 6.37 11.15
CA PRO A 49 -4.10 7.50 11.45
C PRO A 49 -3.97 7.76 12.96
N TYR A 50 -3.17 6.94 13.65
CA TYR A 50 -2.90 7.10 15.09
C TYR A 50 -1.42 6.99 15.48
N ASP A 51 -0.54 6.47 14.59
CA ASP A 51 0.92 6.51 14.67
C ASP A 51 1.47 6.59 13.24
N ALA A 52 1.44 7.80 12.67
CA ALA A 52 1.70 8.01 11.26
C ALA A 52 3.17 7.79 10.90
N THR A 53 3.31 7.31 9.74
CA THR A 53 4.42 7.01 8.85
C THR A 53 5.65 6.44 9.52
N HIS A 54 5.51 5.26 10.12
CA HIS A 54 6.69 4.45 10.38
C HIS A 54 7.22 3.82 9.07
N LEU A 55 8.47 3.34 9.10
CA LEU A 55 9.15 2.81 7.90
C LEU A 55 8.39 1.65 7.21
N GLY A 56 7.61 0.86 7.95
CA GLY A 56 6.74 -0.16 7.36
C GLY A 56 5.70 0.44 6.42
N HIS A 57 5.00 1.51 6.84
CA HIS A 57 4.09 2.25 5.96
C HIS A 57 4.82 2.82 4.74
N ALA A 58 5.97 3.49 4.97
CA ALA A 58 6.75 4.06 3.87
C ALA A 58 7.16 3.00 2.84
N ALA A 59 7.62 1.83 3.27
CA ALA A 59 7.99 0.73 2.38
C ALA A 59 6.81 0.21 1.56
N THR A 60 5.64 0.09 2.18
CA THR A 60 4.41 -0.31 1.48
C THR A 60 4.07 0.68 0.37
N TYR A 61 3.95 1.97 0.69
CA TYR A 61 3.57 2.97 -0.32
C TYR A 61 4.65 3.20 -1.38
N LEU A 62 5.95 3.04 -1.06
CA LEU A 62 7.01 3.05 -2.05
C LEU A 62 6.90 1.88 -3.04
N THR A 63 6.49 0.71 -2.59
CA THR A 63 6.25 -0.43 -3.49
C THR A 63 5.19 -0.11 -4.53
N PHE A 64 4.07 0.47 -4.13
CA PHE A 64 3.00 0.84 -5.05
C PHE A 64 3.31 2.09 -5.88
N ASP A 65 4.13 3.00 -5.36
CA ASP A 65 4.69 4.11 -6.13
C ASP A 65 5.56 3.61 -7.29
N LEU A 66 6.41 2.61 -7.06
CA LEU A 66 7.22 1.99 -8.12
C LEU A 66 6.36 1.31 -9.19
N ILE A 67 5.31 0.58 -8.80
CA ILE A 67 4.34 0.01 -9.76
C ILE A 67 3.69 1.13 -10.58
N ASN A 68 3.17 2.15 -9.91
CA ASN A 68 2.52 3.30 -10.53
C ASN A 68 3.45 4.00 -11.53
N ARG A 69 4.69 4.29 -11.14
CA ARG A 69 5.71 4.91 -12.00
C ARG A 69 6.05 4.05 -13.20
N TYR A 70 6.25 2.75 -13.00
CA TYR A 70 6.56 1.83 -14.10
C TYR A 70 5.42 1.75 -15.11
N LEU A 71 4.18 1.56 -14.66
CA LEU A 71 3.00 1.51 -15.53
C LEU A 71 2.81 2.82 -16.32
N ARG A 72 3.00 3.98 -15.68
CA ARG A 72 2.97 5.29 -16.38
C ARG A 72 4.11 5.43 -17.39
N ALA A 73 5.29 4.94 -17.10
CA ALA A 73 6.43 4.97 -18.03
C ALA A 73 6.18 4.10 -19.28
N THR A 74 5.33 3.07 -19.22
CA THR A 74 4.89 2.30 -20.40
C THR A 74 3.88 3.07 -21.28
N GLY A 75 3.43 4.25 -20.86
CA GLY A 75 2.44 5.07 -21.56
C GLY A 75 0.99 4.85 -21.14
N SER A 76 0.75 4.04 -20.09
CA SER A 76 -0.59 3.80 -19.56
C SER A 76 -0.94 4.82 -18.46
N ASP A 77 -2.23 5.05 -18.25
CA ASP A 77 -2.71 5.76 -17.08
C ASP A 77 -2.89 4.82 -15.89
N VAL A 78 -2.80 5.37 -14.67
CA VAL A 78 -3.09 4.63 -13.43
C VAL A 78 -4.10 5.41 -12.62
N LEU A 79 -5.30 4.85 -12.49
CA LEU A 79 -6.32 5.33 -11.55
C LEU A 79 -6.00 4.69 -10.19
N TYR A 80 -5.25 5.44 -9.37
CA TYR A 80 -4.85 5.02 -8.05
C TYR A 80 -5.82 5.57 -7.00
N VAL A 81 -6.39 4.69 -6.20
CA VAL A 81 -7.29 5.00 -5.08
C VAL A 81 -6.69 4.47 -3.80
N GLN A 82 -6.71 5.29 -2.75
CA GLN A 82 -6.27 4.96 -1.40
C GLN A 82 -7.28 5.48 -0.39
N ASN A 83 -7.65 4.64 0.59
CA ASN A 83 -8.45 5.10 1.72
C ASN A 83 -7.58 5.63 2.89
N ILE A 84 -8.26 6.21 3.86
CA ILE A 84 -7.81 6.42 5.24
C ILE A 84 -8.90 5.88 6.15
N THR A 85 -8.54 5.00 7.08
CA THR A 85 -9.45 4.51 8.11
C THR A 85 -9.41 5.49 9.28
N ASP A 86 -10.03 6.66 9.06
CA ASP A 86 -10.06 7.79 10.02
C ASP A 86 -11.09 7.61 11.14
N ILE A 87 -11.65 6.42 11.27
CA ILE A 87 -12.43 5.95 12.41
C ILE A 87 -12.26 4.44 12.59
N ASP A 88 -11.68 4.02 13.70
CA ASP A 88 -11.49 2.62 14.05
C ASP A 88 -11.15 2.50 15.55
N ASP A 89 -11.31 1.29 16.13
CA ASP A 89 -11.02 1.04 17.54
C ASP A 89 -9.62 1.51 17.97
N PRO A 90 -8.53 1.17 17.27
CA PRO A 90 -7.19 1.58 17.64
C PRO A 90 -6.99 3.11 17.70
N LEU A 91 -7.70 3.87 16.86
CA LEU A 91 -7.67 5.33 16.89
C LEU A 91 -8.36 5.87 18.13
N LEU A 92 -9.56 5.35 18.44
CA LEU A 92 -10.33 5.75 19.62
C LEU A 92 -9.62 5.38 20.92
N GLU A 93 -9.04 4.18 21.01
CA GLU A 93 -8.24 3.74 22.15
C GLU A 93 -7.01 4.63 22.37
N ARG A 94 -6.34 5.00 21.28
CA ARG A 94 -5.19 5.92 21.34
C ARG A 94 -5.60 7.30 21.82
N ALA A 95 -6.67 7.86 21.30
CA ALA A 95 -7.20 9.16 21.68
C ALA A 95 -7.61 9.17 23.15
N ALA A 96 -8.31 8.13 23.61
CA ALA A 96 -8.70 7.98 25.02
C ALA A 96 -7.49 7.84 25.95
N ARG A 97 -6.49 7.03 25.58
CA ARG A 97 -5.25 6.85 26.36
C ARG A 97 -4.49 8.16 26.54
N ASP A 98 -4.38 8.95 25.48
CA ASP A 98 -3.61 10.19 25.46
C ASP A 98 -4.47 11.40 25.91
N ASN A 99 -5.76 11.17 26.22
CA ASN A 99 -6.74 12.19 26.59
C ASN A 99 -6.83 13.35 25.59
N VAL A 100 -6.92 13.02 24.30
CA VAL A 100 -7.04 13.96 23.19
C VAL A 100 -8.32 13.69 22.39
N ASN A 101 -8.78 14.70 21.63
CA ASN A 101 -9.89 14.50 20.69
C ASN A 101 -9.44 13.57 19.55
N TRP A 102 -10.24 12.56 19.21
CA TRP A 102 -9.89 11.56 18.21
C TRP A 102 -9.83 12.14 16.78
N GLU A 103 -10.68 13.12 16.45
CA GLU A 103 -10.68 13.79 15.14
C GLU A 103 -9.42 14.63 14.95
N GLU A 104 -9.04 15.40 16.00
CA GLU A 104 -7.79 16.17 15.99
C GLU A 104 -6.57 15.27 15.88
N LEU A 105 -6.56 14.13 16.59
CA LEU A 105 -5.52 13.12 16.47
C LEU A 105 -5.46 12.59 15.03
N ALA A 106 -6.58 12.14 14.48
CA ALA A 106 -6.65 11.62 13.11
C ALA A 106 -6.11 12.64 12.10
N HIS A 107 -6.61 13.89 12.14
CA HIS A 107 -6.18 14.95 11.23
C HIS A 107 -4.68 15.22 11.35
N SER A 108 -4.13 15.32 12.55
CA SER A 108 -2.69 15.57 12.76
C SER A 108 -1.82 14.44 12.17
N GLN A 109 -2.27 13.20 12.31
CA GLN A 109 -1.54 12.03 11.78
C GLN A 109 -1.70 11.89 10.26
N ILE A 110 -2.85 12.27 9.70
CA ILE A 110 -3.07 12.34 8.25
C ILE A 110 -2.15 13.40 7.64
N ASP A 111 -2.04 14.58 8.23
CA ASP A 111 -1.17 15.64 7.74
C ASP A 111 0.31 15.25 7.81
N LEU A 112 0.72 14.55 8.88
CA LEU A 112 2.07 14.01 9.00
C LEU A 112 2.35 12.97 7.91
N PHE A 113 1.42 12.03 7.70
CA PHE A 113 1.53 11.02 6.63
C PHE A 113 1.67 11.66 5.25
N ARG A 114 0.82 12.63 4.92
CA ARG A 114 0.85 13.35 3.64
C ARG A 114 2.19 14.05 3.42
N GLY A 115 2.68 14.75 4.45
CA GLY A 115 3.98 15.42 4.40
C GLY A 115 5.15 14.46 4.22
N ASP A 116 5.09 13.28 4.82
CA ASP A 116 6.12 12.25 4.66
C ASP A 116 6.07 11.61 3.25
N MET A 117 4.88 11.32 2.71
CA MET A 117 4.72 10.81 1.35
C MET A 117 5.22 11.83 0.31
N GLU A 118 4.91 13.11 0.50
CA GLU A 118 5.41 14.18 -0.38
C GLU A 118 6.95 14.26 -0.37
N LYS A 119 7.58 14.24 0.81
CA LYS A 119 9.05 14.28 0.94
C LYS A 119 9.72 13.05 0.36
N LEU A 120 9.11 11.88 0.49
CA LEU A 120 9.57 10.64 -0.15
C LEU A 120 9.24 10.59 -1.64
N ARG A 121 8.59 11.62 -2.22
CA ARG A 121 8.21 11.70 -3.63
C ARG A 121 7.29 10.56 -4.09
N VAL A 122 6.45 10.04 -3.19
CA VAL A 122 5.39 9.07 -3.52
C VAL A 122 4.31 9.79 -4.32
N LEU A 123 3.88 9.21 -5.43
CA LEU A 123 2.80 9.76 -6.24
C LEU A 123 1.48 9.72 -5.48
N PRO A 124 0.72 10.83 -5.46
CA PRO A 124 -0.55 10.85 -4.74
C PRO A 124 -1.62 10.01 -5.44
N PRO A 125 -2.58 9.45 -4.68
CA PRO A 125 -3.75 8.84 -5.27
C PRO A 125 -4.63 9.88 -5.96
N ALA A 126 -5.33 9.45 -7.02
CA ALA A 126 -6.36 10.26 -7.67
C ALA A 126 -7.56 10.49 -6.74
N HIS A 127 -7.86 9.49 -5.91
CA HIS A 127 -8.88 9.56 -4.87
C HIS A 127 -8.28 9.13 -3.54
N TYR A 128 -8.27 10.05 -2.57
CA TYR A 128 -7.83 9.84 -1.20
C TYR A 128 -9.02 10.00 -0.28
N ILE A 129 -9.55 8.89 0.25
CA ILE A 129 -10.91 8.80 0.76
C ILE A 129 -10.90 8.38 2.23
N GLY A 130 -11.53 9.19 3.11
CA GLY A 130 -11.74 8.84 4.53
C GLY A 130 -12.90 7.86 4.71
N ALA A 131 -12.82 7.02 5.74
CA ALA A 131 -13.92 6.14 6.13
C ALA A 131 -15.14 6.95 6.58
N VAL A 132 -14.92 8.03 7.35
CA VAL A 132 -15.99 8.90 7.85
C VAL A 132 -16.78 9.56 6.72
N GLU A 133 -16.12 10.02 5.65
CA GLU A 133 -16.83 10.64 4.52
C GLU A 133 -17.61 9.62 3.64
N THR A 134 -17.42 8.31 3.88
CA THR A 134 -18.04 7.24 3.09
C THR A 134 -19.06 6.40 3.86
N ILE A 135 -19.47 6.82 5.04
CA ILE A 135 -20.44 6.08 5.89
C ILE A 135 -21.73 5.73 5.15
N ASP A 136 -22.29 6.68 4.39
CA ASP A 136 -23.49 6.43 3.59
C ASP A 136 -23.24 5.41 2.47
N LEU A 137 -22.08 5.46 1.82
CA LEU A 137 -21.66 4.49 0.81
C LEU A 137 -21.54 3.09 1.40
N VAL A 138 -20.89 2.97 2.57
CA VAL A 138 -20.75 1.70 3.26
C VAL A 138 -22.11 1.17 3.71
N SER A 139 -22.98 2.03 4.25
CA SER A 139 -24.36 1.64 4.62
C SER A 139 -25.13 1.06 3.42
N GLN A 140 -24.97 1.63 2.23
CA GLN A 140 -25.57 1.08 1.00
C GLN A 140 -24.96 -0.29 0.63
N ALA A 141 -23.64 -0.47 0.75
CA ALA A 141 -22.99 -1.76 0.50
C ALA A 141 -23.47 -2.84 1.48
N VAL A 142 -23.61 -2.51 2.76
CA VAL A 142 -24.20 -3.41 3.78
C VAL A 142 -25.63 -3.79 3.43
N SER A 143 -26.43 -2.84 2.93
CA SER A 143 -27.80 -3.12 2.47
C SER A 143 -27.84 -4.07 1.29
N ALA A 144 -26.92 -3.93 0.35
CA ALA A 144 -26.80 -4.85 -0.79
C ALA A 144 -26.41 -6.27 -0.34
N LEU A 145 -25.45 -6.39 0.58
CA LEU A 145 -25.10 -7.68 1.20
C LEU A 145 -26.28 -8.29 1.97
N GLN A 146 -27.08 -7.46 2.64
CA GLN A 146 -28.30 -7.92 3.34
C GLN A 146 -29.36 -8.42 2.36
N ALA A 147 -29.56 -7.72 1.26
CA ALA A 147 -30.47 -8.14 0.18
C ALA A 147 -30.04 -9.46 -0.46
N ALA A 148 -28.72 -9.72 -0.52
CA ALA A 148 -28.15 -11.00 -0.96
C ALA A 148 -28.30 -12.14 0.08
N GLY A 149 -28.85 -11.87 1.26
CA GLY A 149 -29.07 -12.88 2.32
C GLY A 149 -27.81 -13.29 3.08
N THR A 150 -26.73 -12.50 2.98
CA THR A 150 -25.42 -12.82 3.56
C THR A 150 -25.12 -12.12 4.88
N ILE A 151 -26.06 -11.30 5.36
CA ILE A 151 -25.96 -10.56 6.63
C ILE A 151 -26.89 -11.17 7.69
N TYR A 152 -26.43 -11.17 8.93
CA TYR A 152 -27.27 -11.46 10.12
C TYR A 152 -26.87 -10.52 11.26
N SER A 153 -27.72 -10.40 12.26
CA SER A 153 -27.49 -9.55 13.44
C SER A 153 -27.17 -10.35 14.68
N ILE A 154 -26.31 -9.80 15.50
CA ILE A 154 -26.13 -10.17 16.92
C ILE A 154 -26.27 -8.87 17.70
N ASP A 155 -27.31 -8.79 18.53
CA ASP A 155 -27.72 -7.54 19.19
C ASP A 155 -27.94 -6.42 18.16
N GLN A 156 -27.18 -5.34 18.27
CA GLN A 156 -27.22 -4.18 17.34
C GLN A 156 -26.16 -4.22 16.25
N ASP A 157 -25.34 -5.27 16.18
CA ASP A 157 -24.24 -5.41 15.23
C ASP A 157 -24.66 -6.29 14.05
N LEU A 158 -24.13 -5.97 12.86
CA LEU A 158 -24.35 -6.75 11.66
C LEU A 158 -23.07 -7.47 11.23
N PHE A 159 -23.22 -8.75 10.94
CA PHE A 159 -22.12 -9.63 10.54
C PHE A 159 -22.35 -10.17 9.14
N PHE A 160 -21.26 -10.24 8.37
CA PHE A 160 -21.22 -10.85 7.04
C PHE A 160 -20.75 -12.30 7.15
N LYS A 161 -21.47 -13.20 6.49
CA LYS A 161 -21.12 -14.62 6.37
C LYS A 161 -20.01 -14.77 5.33
N ASN A 162 -18.75 -14.82 5.74
CA ASN A 162 -17.63 -14.86 4.81
C ASN A 162 -17.67 -16.06 3.85
N TYR A 163 -18.14 -17.23 4.31
CA TYR A 163 -18.33 -18.42 3.47
C TYR A 163 -19.52 -18.34 2.50
N SER A 164 -20.21 -17.18 2.39
CA SER A 164 -21.10 -16.90 1.28
C SER A 164 -20.35 -16.69 -0.04
N SER A 165 -19.08 -16.35 0.03
CA SER A 165 -18.14 -16.37 -1.09
C SER A 165 -17.50 -17.76 -1.17
N PRO A 166 -17.61 -18.48 -2.30
CA PRO A 166 -17.01 -19.81 -2.45
C PRO A 166 -15.48 -19.79 -2.40
N ASP A 167 -14.86 -18.64 -2.68
CA ASP A 167 -13.41 -18.47 -2.74
C ASP A 167 -12.80 -18.02 -1.40
N PHE A 168 -13.59 -17.83 -0.34
CA PHE A 168 -13.06 -17.45 0.95
C PHE A 168 -12.03 -18.45 1.48
N GLY A 169 -10.85 -17.94 1.84
CA GLY A 169 -9.69 -18.72 2.29
C GLY A 169 -8.67 -19.01 1.18
N THR A 170 -8.96 -18.66 -0.07
CA THR A 170 -8.04 -18.95 -1.20
C THR A 170 -6.92 -17.92 -1.33
N LEU A 171 -7.11 -16.69 -0.87
CA LEU A 171 -6.09 -15.63 -0.95
C LEU A 171 -5.01 -15.79 0.12
N SER A 172 -5.41 -16.15 1.33
CA SER A 172 -4.48 -16.23 2.48
C SER A 172 -3.72 -17.55 2.56
N HIS A 173 -4.22 -18.62 1.93
CA HIS A 173 -3.65 -19.98 2.01
C HIS A 173 -3.51 -20.53 3.43
N LEU A 174 -4.30 -19.99 4.37
CA LEU A 174 -4.27 -20.40 5.78
C LEU A 174 -5.30 -21.50 6.05
N ASP A 175 -4.98 -22.40 6.96
CA ASP A 175 -5.99 -23.29 7.54
C ASP A 175 -6.93 -22.54 8.50
N LYS A 176 -8.09 -23.15 8.80
CA LYS A 176 -9.14 -22.50 9.60
C LYS A 176 -8.70 -22.13 11.01
N GLU A 177 -7.82 -22.91 11.63
CA GLU A 177 -7.36 -22.63 13.00
C GLU A 177 -6.38 -21.45 13.01
N SER A 178 -5.45 -21.41 12.06
CA SER A 178 -4.56 -20.26 11.85
C SER A 178 -5.36 -18.99 11.54
N MET A 179 -6.41 -19.10 10.71
CA MET A 179 -7.32 -17.97 10.44
C MET A 179 -7.98 -17.44 11.72
N LYS A 180 -8.50 -18.31 12.60
CA LYS A 180 -9.13 -17.89 13.85
C LYS A 180 -8.15 -17.19 14.79
N GLU A 181 -6.94 -17.74 14.91
CA GLU A 181 -5.89 -17.15 15.74
C GLU A 181 -5.53 -15.74 15.26
N ILE A 182 -5.21 -15.59 13.97
CA ILE A 182 -4.83 -14.30 13.38
C ILE A 182 -6.02 -13.31 13.42
N PHE A 183 -7.25 -13.79 13.16
CA PHE A 183 -8.45 -12.97 13.24
C PHE A 183 -8.63 -12.37 14.64
N SER A 184 -8.45 -13.18 15.69
CA SER A 184 -8.54 -12.69 17.08
C SER A 184 -7.47 -11.64 17.42
N GLN A 185 -6.28 -11.76 16.86
CA GLN A 185 -5.16 -10.82 17.07
C GLN A 185 -5.33 -9.50 16.31
N ARG A 186 -6.26 -9.46 15.33
CA ARG A 186 -6.47 -8.33 14.41
C ARG A 186 -7.88 -7.74 14.48
N GLY A 187 -8.43 -7.67 15.69
CA GLY A 187 -9.72 -7.01 15.95
C GLY A 187 -10.97 -7.89 15.74
N GLY A 188 -10.80 -9.14 15.29
CA GLY A 188 -11.90 -10.09 15.19
C GLY A 188 -12.22 -10.75 16.51
N ASN A 189 -13.45 -11.26 16.66
CA ASN A 189 -13.86 -12.05 17.82
C ASN A 189 -14.45 -13.41 17.36
N PRO A 190 -13.59 -14.44 17.19
CA PRO A 190 -14.06 -15.75 16.75
C PRO A 190 -14.89 -16.51 17.80
N THR A 191 -14.86 -16.08 19.06
CA THR A 191 -15.56 -16.73 20.18
C THR A 191 -16.86 -16.03 20.54
N LEU A 192 -17.25 -14.96 19.83
CA LEU A 192 -18.48 -14.22 20.08
C LEU A 192 -19.69 -15.16 19.93
N ALA A 193 -20.48 -15.27 20.99
CA ALA A 193 -21.69 -16.08 20.98
C ALA A 193 -22.70 -15.56 19.94
N GLY A 194 -23.35 -16.48 19.23
CA GLY A 194 -24.34 -16.14 18.20
C GLY A 194 -23.77 -16.01 16.79
N LYS A 195 -22.44 -16.06 16.59
CA LYS A 195 -21.87 -16.13 15.24
C LYS A 195 -22.23 -17.43 14.53
N SER A 196 -22.58 -17.31 13.24
CA SER A 196 -22.86 -18.47 12.37
C SER A 196 -21.57 -19.22 12.05
N ASP A 197 -20.47 -18.51 11.80
CA ASP A 197 -19.09 -19.05 11.72
C ASP A 197 -18.14 -18.14 12.50
N PRO A 198 -17.15 -18.68 13.22
CA PRO A 198 -16.16 -17.91 13.97
C PRO A 198 -15.46 -16.81 13.15
N LEU A 199 -15.32 -17.00 11.85
CA LEU A 199 -14.64 -16.08 10.95
C LEU A 199 -15.57 -15.03 10.34
N ASP A 200 -16.88 -15.05 10.60
CA ASP A 200 -17.79 -14.03 10.10
C ASP A 200 -17.36 -12.63 10.59
N CYS A 201 -17.29 -11.67 9.69
CA CYS A 201 -16.77 -10.36 10.02
C CYS A 201 -17.86 -9.31 10.25
N LEU A 202 -17.56 -8.38 11.13
CA LEU A 202 -18.41 -7.22 11.40
C LEU A 202 -18.45 -6.32 10.15
N VAL A 203 -19.64 -5.88 9.75
CA VAL A 203 -19.83 -4.92 8.65
C VAL A 203 -20.53 -3.64 9.11
N TRP A 204 -21.28 -3.69 10.21
CA TRP A 204 -21.84 -2.52 10.87
C TRP A 204 -21.82 -2.73 12.38
N MET A 205 -21.18 -1.81 13.10
CA MET A 205 -21.15 -1.79 14.56
C MET A 205 -22.19 -0.81 15.07
N GLY A 206 -23.16 -1.26 15.86
CA GLY A 206 -24.08 -0.37 16.55
C GLY A 206 -23.33 0.54 17.53
N LYS A 207 -23.83 1.77 17.71
CA LYS A 207 -23.16 2.77 18.55
C LYS A 207 -22.88 2.25 19.96
N ARG A 208 -21.65 2.42 20.41
CA ARG A 208 -21.21 2.17 21.79
C ARG A 208 -21.31 3.44 22.62
N GLU A 209 -21.41 3.27 23.94
CA GLU A 209 -21.37 4.39 24.89
C GLU A 209 -20.01 5.09 24.80
N ASN A 210 -20.03 6.42 24.75
CA ASN A 210 -18.83 7.27 24.62
C ASN A 210 -18.04 7.13 23.32
N GLU A 211 -18.56 6.42 22.31
CA GLU A 211 -17.97 6.36 20.98
C GLU A 211 -18.78 7.17 19.96
N PRO A 212 -18.16 7.65 18.87
CA PRO A 212 -18.88 8.28 17.78
C PRO A 212 -19.75 7.25 17.06
N GLY A 213 -20.82 7.74 16.42
CA GLY A 213 -21.68 6.93 15.59
C GLY A 213 -22.55 7.81 14.70
N TRP A 214 -22.80 7.33 13.52
CA TRP A 214 -23.53 8.05 12.47
C TRP A 214 -24.88 7.40 12.20
N PRO A 215 -25.90 8.22 11.91
CA PRO A 215 -27.21 7.69 11.50
C PRO A 215 -27.10 6.88 10.20
N SER A 216 -27.78 5.76 10.13
CA SER A 216 -27.93 4.96 8.91
C SER A 216 -29.25 4.21 8.91
N ILE A 217 -29.58 3.52 7.82
CA ILE A 217 -30.74 2.62 7.78
C ILE A 217 -30.57 1.38 8.67
N HIS A 218 -29.34 1.12 9.12
CA HIS A 218 -28.99 0.02 10.04
C HIS A 218 -28.98 0.47 11.51
N GLY A 219 -29.46 1.69 11.79
CA GLY A 219 -29.38 2.33 13.09
C GLY A 219 -28.15 3.23 13.22
N VAL A 220 -28.01 3.86 14.40
CA VAL A 220 -26.83 4.68 14.69
C VAL A 220 -25.64 3.77 14.97
N GLY A 221 -24.52 3.99 14.26
CA GLY A 221 -23.36 3.14 14.39
C GLY A 221 -22.21 3.58 13.48
N ARG A 222 -21.30 2.65 13.19
CA ARG A 222 -20.18 2.86 12.29
C ARG A 222 -19.83 1.61 11.49
N PRO A 223 -19.14 1.75 10.35
CA PRO A 223 -18.71 0.62 9.53
C PRO A 223 -17.80 -0.36 10.28
N GLY A 224 -17.82 -1.62 9.84
CA GLY A 224 -16.75 -2.56 10.10
C GLY A 224 -15.57 -2.32 9.14
N TRP A 225 -14.35 -2.62 9.60
CA TRP A 225 -13.09 -2.29 8.91
C TRP A 225 -13.01 -2.78 7.45
N HIS A 226 -13.48 -3.97 7.14
CA HIS A 226 -13.27 -4.59 5.82
C HIS A 226 -14.21 -4.01 4.74
N ILE A 227 -15.46 -3.75 5.10
CA ILE A 227 -16.47 -3.26 4.16
C ILE A 227 -16.19 -1.82 3.70
N GLU A 228 -15.47 -1.03 4.48
CA GLU A 228 -15.03 0.31 4.08
C GLU A 228 -14.20 0.24 2.80
N CYS A 229 -13.11 -0.54 2.82
CA CYS A 229 -12.22 -0.68 1.68
C CYS A 229 -12.93 -1.29 0.47
N THR A 230 -13.80 -2.28 0.69
CA THR A 230 -14.60 -2.90 -0.37
C THR A 230 -15.50 -1.87 -1.05
N ALA A 231 -16.26 -1.10 -0.29
CA ALA A 231 -17.18 -0.10 -0.81
C ALA A 231 -16.45 1.03 -1.54
N ILE A 232 -15.35 1.52 -0.97
CA ILE A 232 -14.52 2.57 -1.58
C ILE A 232 -13.90 2.08 -2.89
N ALA A 233 -13.28 0.89 -2.90
CA ALA A 233 -12.67 0.32 -4.10
C ALA A 233 -13.69 0.19 -5.23
N LEU A 234 -14.84 -0.41 -4.96
CA LEU A 234 -15.90 -0.61 -5.96
C LEU A 234 -16.48 0.72 -6.46
N LYS A 235 -16.60 1.74 -5.59
CA LYS A 235 -17.16 3.04 -5.97
C LYS A 235 -16.21 3.87 -6.82
N TYR A 236 -14.96 4.01 -6.42
CA TYR A 236 -14.02 4.97 -7.02
C TYR A 236 -13.19 4.40 -8.16
N LEU A 237 -13.15 3.06 -8.30
CA LEU A 237 -12.49 2.41 -9.44
C LEU A 237 -13.47 1.94 -10.52
N GLU A 238 -14.79 2.02 -10.26
CA GLU A 238 -15.88 1.84 -11.21
C GLU A 238 -15.67 0.64 -12.16
N PRO A 239 -15.76 -0.61 -11.65
CA PRO A 239 -15.57 -1.79 -12.47
C PRO A 239 -16.59 -1.84 -13.62
N LEU A 240 -16.12 -2.13 -14.83
CA LEU A 240 -17.01 -2.28 -15.99
C LEU A 240 -17.62 -3.69 -15.99
N ASP A 241 -18.82 -3.82 -16.53
CA ASP A 241 -19.51 -5.13 -16.67
C ASP A 241 -18.70 -6.11 -17.50
N SER A 242 -17.95 -5.62 -18.50
CA SER A 242 -17.07 -6.42 -19.35
C SER A 242 -15.78 -6.89 -18.68
N ASP A 243 -15.39 -6.33 -17.52
CA ASP A 243 -14.17 -6.71 -16.83
C ASP A 243 -14.33 -8.07 -16.15
N ALA A 244 -13.30 -8.90 -16.20
CA ALA A 244 -13.26 -10.20 -15.52
C ALA A 244 -13.14 -10.06 -14.00
N THR A 245 -12.51 -8.97 -13.53
CA THR A 245 -12.32 -8.63 -12.13
C THR A 245 -12.72 -7.19 -11.87
N CYS A 246 -12.98 -6.81 -10.62
CA CYS A 246 -13.40 -5.44 -10.29
C CYS A 246 -12.27 -4.43 -10.52
N ILE A 247 -11.04 -4.79 -10.14
CA ILE A 247 -9.85 -3.95 -10.26
C ILE A 247 -8.66 -4.76 -10.80
N ASP A 248 -7.59 -4.08 -11.19
CA ASP A 248 -6.40 -4.75 -11.72
C ASP A 248 -5.44 -5.16 -10.60
N ILE A 249 -5.18 -4.26 -9.65
CA ILE A 249 -4.21 -4.46 -8.58
C ILE A 249 -4.82 -4.07 -7.23
N GLN A 250 -4.85 -5.02 -6.30
CA GLN A 250 -5.11 -4.78 -4.88
C GLN A 250 -3.78 -4.79 -4.14
N GLY A 251 -3.52 -3.75 -3.36
CA GLY A 251 -2.26 -3.58 -2.66
C GLY A 251 -2.36 -3.28 -1.17
N GLY A 252 -1.29 -3.64 -0.43
CA GLY A 252 -1.14 -3.35 1.00
C GLY A 252 0.09 -3.99 1.62
N GLY A 253 0.22 -3.90 2.94
CA GLY A 253 1.21 -4.68 3.69
C GLY A 253 0.85 -6.16 3.74
N SER A 254 1.83 -7.03 3.94
CA SER A 254 1.61 -8.48 4.02
C SER A 254 0.72 -8.90 5.20
N ASP A 255 0.63 -8.07 6.22
CA ASP A 255 -0.30 -8.26 7.34
C ASP A 255 -1.77 -8.04 6.96
N LEU A 256 -2.07 -7.40 5.83
CA LEU A 256 -3.43 -7.22 5.32
C LEU A 256 -3.93 -8.42 4.50
N ILE A 257 -3.08 -9.37 4.10
CA ILE A 257 -3.53 -10.56 3.35
C ILE A 257 -4.72 -11.20 4.06
N PHE A 258 -4.59 -11.45 5.37
CA PHE A 258 -5.64 -11.95 6.23
C PHE A 258 -5.68 -11.17 7.55
N PRO A 259 -6.85 -10.76 8.05
CA PRO A 259 -8.19 -11.04 7.50
C PRO A 259 -8.62 -10.06 6.40
N HIS A 260 -7.94 -8.91 6.26
CA HIS A 260 -8.49 -7.74 5.59
C HIS A 260 -8.79 -7.97 4.10
N HIS A 261 -7.78 -8.33 3.29
CA HIS A 261 -7.95 -8.50 1.84
C HIS A 261 -8.78 -9.75 1.50
N GLU A 262 -8.66 -10.80 2.29
CA GLU A 262 -9.50 -12.00 2.16
C GLU A 262 -10.99 -11.65 2.32
N MET A 263 -11.33 -10.89 3.36
CA MET A 263 -12.70 -10.49 3.66
C MET A 263 -13.22 -9.45 2.66
N CYS A 264 -12.38 -8.51 2.22
CA CYS A 264 -12.73 -7.58 1.15
C CYS A 264 -13.03 -8.32 -0.17
N ALA A 265 -12.23 -9.32 -0.52
CA ALA A 265 -12.44 -10.14 -1.71
C ALA A 265 -13.79 -10.89 -1.64
N SER A 266 -14.11 -11.48 -0.48
CA SER A 266 -15.38 -12.17 -0.26
C SER A 266 -16.58 -11.24 -0.38
N GLN A 267 -16.51 -10.06 0.23
CA GLN A 267 -17.58 -9.06 0.14
C GLN A 267 -17.77 -8.55 -1.29
N ALA A 268 -16.68 -8.26 -2.00
CA ALA A 268 -16.75 -7.81 -3.39
C ALA A 268 -17.35 -8.89 -4.31
N GLN A 269 -16.99 -10.16 -4.11
CA GLN A 269 -17.54 -11.26 -4.89
C GLN A 269 -19.06 -11.39 -4.70
N VAL A 270 -19.56 -11.26 -3.47
CA VAL A 270 -21.01 -11.28 -3.22
C VAL A 270 -21.71 -10.05 -3.82
N LEU A 271 -21.08 -8.87 -3.74
CA LEU A 271 -21.66 -7.62 -4.26
C LEU A 271 -21.69 -7.56 -5.80
N THR A 272 -20.73 -8.18 -6.48
CA THR A 272 -20.51 -7.98 -7.92
C THR A 272 -20.58 -9.26 -8.74
N GLY A 273 -20.46 -10.42 -8.12
CA GLY A 273 -20.30 -11.71 -8.81
C GLY A 273 -18.89 -11.93 -9.42
N LYS A 274 -17.93 -11.05 -9.13
CA LYS A 274 -16.58 -11.06 -9.70
C LYS A 274 -15.52 -11.11 -8.60
N ASP A 275 -14.32 -11.59 -8.95
CA ASP A 275 -13.14 -11.41 -8.12
C ASP A 275 -12.83 -9.91 -7.92
N LEU A 276 -12.40 -9.53 -6.72
CA LEU A 276 -12.06 -8.14 -6.43
C LEU A 276 -10.89 -7.68 -7.32
N ALA A 277 -9.79 -8.41 -7.36
CA ALA A 277 -8.59 -7.99 -8.10
C ALA A 277 -8.02 -9.10 -8.96
N ALA A 278 -7.41 -8.71 -10.09
CA ALA A 278 -6.66 -9.63 -10.95
C ALA A 278 -5.36 -10.06 -10.28
N ILE A 279 -4.66 -9.12 -9.61
CA ILE A 279 -3.40 -9.37 -8.92
C ILE A 279 -3.44 -8.73 -7.52
N TYR A 280 -3.05 -9.53 -6.52
CA TYR A 280 -2.87 -9.08 -5.15
C TYR A 280 -1.39 -8.94 -4.85
N VAL A 281 -0.93 -7.72 -4.56
CA VAL A 281 0.48 -7.42 -4.26
C VAL A 281 0.61 -7.01 -2.81
N HIS A 282 1.57 -7.63 -2.10
CA HIS A 282 1.78 -7.33 -0.70
C HIS A 282 3.25 -7.00 -0.43
N ALA A 283 3.48 -5.85 0.20
CA ALA A 283 4.80 -5.48 0.70
C ALA A 283 5.07 -6.20 2.02
N ALA A 284 6.20 -6.87 2.10
CA ALA A 284 6.64 -7.56 3.31
C ALA A 284 7.01 -6.58 4.43
N MET A 285 7.11 -7.10 5.64
CA MET A 285 7.31 -6.29 6.84
C MET A 285 8.73 -5.74 6.95
N ILE A 286 8.85 -4.60 7.65
CA ILE A 286 10.14 -4.07 8.07
C ILE A 286 10.27 -4.25 9.58
N GLY A 287 11.34 -4.89 9.99
CA GLY A 287 11.75 -5.04 11.39
C GLY A 287 12.89 -4.11 11.78
N LEU A 288 13.25 -4.13 13.05
CA LEU A 288 14.38 -3.42 13.62
C LEU A 288 15.13 -4.38 14.53
N ASP A 289 16.46 -4.46 14.36
CA ASP A 289 17.37 -5.25 15.23
C ASP A 289 16.97 -6.73 15.41
N GLY A 290 16.51 -7.35 14.32
CA GLY A 290 16.10 -8.76 14.32
C GLY A 290 14.66 -9.00 14.79
N GLU A 291 13.91 -7.95 15.15
CA GLU A 291 12.54 -8.03 15.62
C GLU A 291 11.57 -7.26 14.73
N LYS A 292 10.30 -7.71 14.69
CA LYS A 292 9.23 -6.95 14.03
C LYS A 292 9.08 -5.59 14.71
N MET A 293 9.04 -4.51 13.92
CA MET A 293 8.62 -3.21 14.44
C MET A 293 7.17 -3.31 14.90
N SER A 294 6.92 -2.92 16.15
CA SER A 294 5.57 -2.90 16.70
C SER A 294 5.42 -1.79 17.75
N LYS A 295 4.20 -1.29 17.88
CA LYS A 295 3.87 -0.25 18.87
C LYS A 295 4.05 -0.73 20.30
N SER A 296 3.67 -1.97 20.58
CA SER A 296 3.79 -2.57 21.91
C SER A 296 5.25 -2.67 22.38
N LYS A 297 6.20 -2.75 21.44
CA LYS A 297 7.63 -2.77 21.74
C LYS A 297 8.27 -1.36 21.75
N GLY A 298 7.55 -0.34 21.28
CA GLY A 298 8.08 1.03 21.21
C GLY A 298 9.27 1.21 20.26
N ASN A 299 9.46 0.30 19.31
CA ASN A 299 10.60 0.25 18.41
C ASN A 299 10.28 0.75 16.98
N LEU A 300 9.25 1.61 16.84
CA LEU A 300 8.89 2.19 15.55
C LEU A 300 9.88 3.30 15.16
N ILE A 301 10.35 3.25 13.93
CA ILE A 301 11.13 4.33 13.32
C ILE A 301 10.24 5.11 12.36
N PHE A 302 10.15 6.42 12.58
CA PHE A 302 9.29 7.32 11.83
C PHE A 302 10.09 8.10 10.77
N VAL A 303 9.53 8.19 9.56
CA VAL A 303 10.12 8.95 8.43
C VAL A 303 10.38 10.39 8.82
N SER A 304 9.39 11.07 9.42
CA SER A 304 9.51 12.45 9.88
C SER A 304 10.64 12.66 10.89
N LYS A 305 10.91 11.67 11.75
CA LYS A 305 12.02 11.75 12.73
C LYS A 305 13.37 11.63 12.07
N LEU A 306 13.52 10.74 11.09
CA LEU A 306 14.75 10.63 10.30
C LEU A 306 15.02 11.94 9.53
N ILE A 307 13.99 12.53 8.91
CA ILE A 307 14.13 13.80 8.20
C ILE A 307 14.48 14.95 9.16
N GLN A 308 13.82 15.02 10.32
CA GLN A 308 14.12 16.03 11.36
C GLN A 308 15.56 15.92 11.90
N SER A 309 16.12 14.70 11.94
CA SER A 309 17.53 14.49 12.31
C SER A 309 18.53 14.83 11.20
N GLY A 310 18.06 15.32 10.04
CA GLY A 310 18.89 15.73 8.92
C GLY A 310 19.12 14.67 7.85
N THR A 311 18.41 13.53 7.93
CA THR A 311 18.51 12.50 6.88
C THR A 311 17.81 12.97 5.61
N ASP A 312 18.50 12.90 4.48
CA ASP A 312 17.94 13.19 3.16
C ASP A 312 16.81 12.19 2.82
N PRO A 313 15.60 12.66 2.42
CA PRO A 313 14.51 11.78 2.03
C PRO A 313 14.86 10.80 0.90
N MET A 314 15.75 11.19 -0.02
CA MET A 314 16.20 10.29 -1.10
C MET A 314 17.07 9.15 -0.59
N VAL A 315 17.81 9.37 0.49
CA VAL A 315 18.57 8.31 1.18
C VAL A 315 17.60 7.33 1.86
N ILE A 316 16.54 7.82 2.53
CA ILE A 316 15.53 6.96 3.13
C ILE A 316 14.84 6.12 2.04
N ARG A 317 14.42 6.77 0.95
CA ARG A 317 13.80 6.10 -0.20
C ARG A 317 14.72 5.03 -0.78
N PHE A 318 15.99 5.34 -1.00
CA PHE A 318 17.00 4.41 -1.52
C PHE A 318 17.21 3.22 -0.57
N ALA A 319 17.33 3.47 0.74
CA ALA A 319 17.47 2.42 1.75
C ALA A 319 16.30 1.44 1.74
N LEU A 320 15.06 1.95 1.65
CA LEU A 320 13.85 1.13 1.58
C LEU A 320 13.76 0.29 0.30
N MET A 321 14.39 0.71 -0.79
CA MET A 321 14.47 -0.04 -2.06
C MET A 321 15.67 -0.99 -2.13
N SER A 322 16.59 -0.95 -1.16
CA SER A 322 17.82 -1.77 -1.20
C SER A 322 17.59 -3.27 -1.01
N GLN A 323 16.40 -3.65 -0.60
CA GLN A 323 15.97 -5.05 -0.48
C GLN A 323 14.63 -5.23 -1.18
N HIS A 324 14.37 -6.46 -1.66
CA HIS A 324 13.17 -6.76 -2.44
C HIS A 324 11.90 -6.60 -1.59
N TYR A 325 10.84 -5.98 -2.15
CA TYR A 325 9.62 -5.62 -1.45
C TYR A 325 8.88 -6.82 -0.81
N LYS A 326 8.98 -8.02 -1.38
CA LYS A 326 8.26 -9.21 -0.92
C LYS A 326 8.98 -10.02 0.17
N VAL A 327 10.15 -9.57 0.61
CA VAL A 327 10.95 -10.26 1.64
C VAL A 327 10.95 -9.42 2.91
N ASP A 328 10.68 -10.04 4.05
CA ASP A 328 10.83 -9.38 5.34
C ASP A 328 12.27 -8.89 5.50
N ARG A 329 12.42 -7.64 5.89
CA ARG A 329 13.72 -6.96 5.92
C ARG A 329 13.89 -6.16 7.19
N MET A 330 15.15 -5.96 7.58
CA MET A 330 15.50 -5.23 8.78
C MET A 330 16.03 -3.85 8.44
N TRP A 331 15.52 -2.85 9.12
CA TRP A 331 16.15 -1.55 9.18
C TRP A 331 17.33 -1.58 10.17
N SER A 332 18.38 -0.85 9.87
CA SER A 332 19.51 -0.64 10.77
C SER A 332 20.20 0.67 10.43
N ASP A 333 20.97 1.21 11.38
CA ASP A 333 21.82 2.38 11.15
C ASP A 333 22.87 2.10 10.07
N GLU A 334 23.39 0.88 9.99
CA GLU A 334 24.33 0.47 8.96
C GLU A 334 23.71 0.54 7.55
N LEU A 335 22.45 0.11 7.39
CA LEU A 335 21.71 0.24 6.12
C LEU A 335 21.60 1.72 5.72
N LEU A 336 21.34 2.62 6.67
CA LEU A 336 21.22 4.05 6.43
C LEU A 336 22.57 4.67 6.04
N ILE A 337 23.65 4.28 6.72
CA ILE A 337 25.04 4.71 6.40
C ILE A 337 25.43 4.27 4.99
N GLN A 338 25.18 3.00 4.64
CA GLN A 338 25.45 2.46 3.31
C GLN A 338 24.64 3.17 2.23
N ALA A 339 23.33 3.40 2.45
CA ALA A 339 22.47 4.13 1.53
C ALA A 339 22.96 5.58 1.35
N THR A 340 23.38 6.24 2.42
CA THR A 340 23.95 7.60 2.37
C THR A 340 25.19 7.66 1.48
N LYS A 341 26.11 6.69 1.65
CA LYS A 341 27.31 6.60 0.82
C LYS A 341 26.96 6.36 -0.64
N ARG A 342 26.11 5.36 -0.93
CA ARG A 342 25.70 4.99 -2.30
C ARG A 342 25.04 6.15 -3.03
N VAL A 343 24.06 6.82 -2.40
CA VAL A 343 23.42 8.03 -2.95
C VAL A 343 24.44 9.14 -3.18
N GLY A 344 25.38 9.33 -2.26
CA GLY A 344 26.46 10.31 -2.41
C GLY A 344 27.37 10.00 -3.60
N ASP A 345 27.74 8.75 -3.82
CA ASP A 345 28.58 8.33 -4.95
C ASP A 345 27.84 8.45 -6.29
N ILE A 346 26.55 8.09 -6.35
CA ILE A 346 25.70 8.27 -7.52
C ILE A 346 25.55 9.77 -7.88
N ARG A 347 25.28 10.63 -6.89
CA ARG A 347 25.24 12.09 -7.12
C ARG A 347 26.56 12.62 -7.67
N LYS A 348 27.69 12.24 -7.08
CA LYS A 348 29.00 12.64 -7.60
C LYS A 348 29.19 12.20 -9.06
N ALA A 349 28.82 10.96 -9.39
CA ALA A 349 28.90 10.45 -10.74
C ALA A 349 28.01 11.26 -11.71
N LEU A 350 26.76 11.53 -11.35
CA LEU A 350 25.82 12.32 -12.17
C LEU A 350 26.33 13.77 -12.46
N PHE A 351 27.06 14.37 -11.50
CA PHE A 351 27.62 15.73 -11.64
C PHE A 351 29.01 15.77 -12.24
N THR A 352 29.58 14.62 -12.64
CA THR A 352 30.87 14.58 -13.36
C THR A 352 30.67 15.10 -14.78
N SER A 353 31.65 15.84 -15.31
CA SER A 353 31.59 16.47 -16.64
C SER A 353 31.50 15.46 -17.79
N SER A 354 31.89 14.22 -17.56
CA SER A 354 31.77 13.10 -18.49
C SER A 354 31.44 11.84 -17.73
N VAL A 355 30.42 11.09 -18.12
CA VAL A 355 29.91 9.92 -17.42
C VAL A 355 30.02 8.65 -18.26
N SER A 356 30.05 7.49 -17.63
CA SER A 356 29.94 6.19 -18.30
C SER A 356 28.73 6.13 -19.22
N PRO A 357 28.75 5.29 -20.28
CA PRO A 357 27.59 5.08 -21.13
C PRO A 357 26.33 4.71 -20.32
N THR A 358 25.21 5.39 -20.60
CA THR A 358 23.98 5.27 -19.79
C THR A 358 22.97 4.26 -20.35
N THR A 359 23.06 3.90 -21.62
CA THR A 359 22.10 2.98 -22.26
C THR A 359 22.03 1.63 -21.54
N ALA A 360 23.17 1.01 -21.25
CA ALA A 360 23.20 -0.31 -20.62
C ALA A 360 22.65 -0.30 -19.19
N VAL A 361 22.95 0.73 -18.39
CA VAL A 361 22.40 0.84 -17.04
C VAL A 361 20.89 1.12 -17.07
N ILE A 362 20.41 1.94 -18.00
CA ILE A 362 18.96 2.19 -18.18
C ILE A 362 18.24 0.89 -18.57
N GLU A 363 18.76 0.10 -19.50
CA GLU A 363 18.21 -1.21 -19.85
C GLU A 363 18.16 -2.17 -18.66
N LYS A 364 19.23 -2.25 -17.87
CA LYS A 364 19.27 -3.07 -16.64
C LYS A 364 18.23 -2.61 -15.62
N LEU A 365 18.09 -1.30 -15.40
CA LEU A 365 17.07 -0.71 -14.49
C LEU A 365 15.65 -1.07 -14.92
N VAL A 366 15.33 -0.86 -16.19
CA VAL A 366 13.99 -1.17 -16.74
C VAL A 366 13.68 -2.65 -16.65
N HIS A 367 14.65 -3.53 -17.00
CA HIS A 367 14.50 -4.98 -16.89
C HIS A 367 14.26 -5.44 -15.45
N ALA A 368 15.08 -4.97 -14.52
CA ALA A 368 14.94 -5.31 -13.10
C ALA A 368 13.57 -4.89 -12.54
N LEU A 369 13.12 -3.67 -12.86
CA LEU A 369 11.82 -3.20 -12.40
C LEU A 369 10.65 -3.94 -13.06
N SER A 370 10.79 -4.40 -14.29
CA SER A 370 9.76 -5.23 -14.95
C SER A 370 9.66 -6.63 -14.38
N ASP A 371 10.68 -7.11 -13.70
CA ASP A 371 10.75 -8.44 -13.10
C ASP A 371 10.47 -8.39 -11.60
N ASP A 372 9.21 -8.26 -11.25
CA ASP A 372 8.73 -8.26 -9.86
C ASP A 372 9.35 -7.12 -9.01
N LEU A 373 9.59 -5.96 -9.62
CA LEU A 373 10.24 -4.82 -8.98
C LEU A 373 11.58 -5.18 -8.31
N ASP A 374 12.47 -5.89 -9.00
CA ASP A 374 13.80 -6.22 -8.48
C ASP A 374 14.65 -4.97 -8.31
N THR A 375 14.28 -4.15 -7.32
CA THR A 375 15.00 -2.93 -6.96
C THR A 375 16.43 -3.20 -6.49
N PRO A 376 16.75 -4.30 -5.78
CA PRO A 376 18.14 -4.62 -5.47
C PRO A 376 19.05 -4.70 -6.70
N SER A 377 18.62 -5.42 -7.75
CA SER A 377 19.38 -5.52 -9.01
C SER A 377 19.44 -4.19 -9.75
N ALA A 378 18.33 -3.42 -9.75
CA ALA A 378 18.32 -2.08 -10.32
C ALA A 378 19.35 -1.16 -9.66
N LEU A 379 19.37 -1.13 -8.32
CA LEU A 379 20.31 -0.30 -7.56
C LEU A 379 21.76 -0.79 -7.68
N ALA A 380 22.01 -2.11 -7.79
CA ALA A 380 23.33 -2.65 -8.04
C ALA A 380 23.91 -2.21 -9.40
N ALA A 381 23.07 -2.24 -10.46
CA ALA A 381 23.47 -1.74 -11.77
C ALA A 381 23.81 -0.25 -11.75
N LEU A 382 23.10 0.54 -10.92
CA LEU A 382 23.38 1.97 -10.74
C LEU A 382 24.71 2.21 -9.98
N ASP A 383 25.01 1.38 -8.97
CA ASP A 383 26.30 1.46 -8.26
C ASP A 383 27.48 1.12 -9.18
N GLU A 384 27.37 0.07 -10.02
CA GLU A 384 28.37 -0.28 -11.02
C GLU A 384 28.64 0.89 -11.96
N TRP A 385 27.57 1.48 -12.51
CA TRP A 385 27.70 2.65 -13.39
C TRP A 385 28.35 3.85 -12.70
N ALA A 386 28.00 4.13 -11.44
CA ALA A 386 28.60 5.21 -10.67
C ALA A 386 30.10 4.97 -10.42
N ALA A 387 30.48 3.74 -10.06
CA ALA A 387 31.87 3.35 -9.86
C ALA A 387 32.69 3.50 -11.16
N ASP A 388 32.17 3.03 -12.29
CA ASP A 388 32.80 3.16 -13.61
C ASP A 388 33.00 4.63 -14.00
N THR A 389 31.98 5.47 -13.78
CA THR A 389 32.06 6.91 -14.02
C THR A 389 33.14 7.57 -13.17
N LEU A 390 33.16 7.28 -11.88
CA LEU A 390 34.12 7.85 -10.94
C LEU A 390 35.58 7.32 -11.18
N SER A 391 35.72 6.19 -11.88
CA SER A 391 37.03 5.68 -12.33
C SER A 391 37.49 6.22 -13.68
N GLY A 392 36.71 7.10 -14.33
CA GLY A 392 37.08 7.81 -15.54
C GLY A 392 36.46 7.28 -16.84
N SER A 393 35.54 6.34 -16.79
CA SER A 393 34.74 5.93 -17.95
C SER A 393 33.87 7.09 -18.42
N ASN A 394 33.65 7.22 -19.75
CA ASN A 394 32.97 8.35 -20.38
C ASN A 394 32.14 7.92 -21.61
N GLY A 395 31.36 8.86 -22.16
CA GLY A 395 30.57 8.68 -23.39
C GLY A 395 29.06 8.53 -23.14
N GLY A 396 28.58 8.77 -21.91
CA GLY A 396 27.17 8.73 -21.54
C GLY A 396 26.54 10.12 -21.41
N ASP A 397 25.23 10.14 -21.17
CA ASP A 397 24.41 11.31 -20.89
C ASP A 397 23.83 11.23 -19.47
N SER A 398 24.37 12.03 -18.54
CA SER A 398 23.93 12.07 -17.14
C SER A 398 22.51 12.60 -17.00
N GLN A 399 22.07 13.48 -17.88
CA GLN A 399 20.72 14.06 -17.84
C GLN A 399 19.66 12.99 -18.14
N GLU A 400 19.89 12.14 -19.17
CA GLU A 400 18.99 11.05 -19.49
C GLU A 400 18.86 10.09 -18.31
N LEU A 401 19.97 9.69 -17.70
CA LEU A 401 19.94 8.80 -16.55
C LEU A 401 19.23 9.43 -15.33
N SER A 402 19.51 10.71 -15.05
CA SER A 402 18.84 11.43 -13.94
C SER A 402 17.31 11.46 -14.15
N MET A 403 16.85 11.70 -15.39
CA MET A 403 15.43 11.65 -15.72
C MET A 403 14.83 10.25 -15.52
N VAL A 404 15.56 9.20 -15.88
CA VAL A 404 15.13 7.80 -15.67
C VAL A 404 15.03 7.47 -14.18
N LEU A 405 16.01 7.88 -13.37
CA LEU A 405 16.01 7.68 -11.92
C LEU A 405 14.83 8.38 -11.24
N ASP A 406 14.56 9.63 -11.61
CA ASP A 406 13.41 10.35 -11.09
C ASP A 406 12.08 9.73 -11.57
N SER A 407 11.99 9.37 -12.82
CA SER A 407 10.76 8.83 -13.40
C SER A 407 10.39 7.47 -12.83
N LEU A 408 11.33 6.52 -12.81
CA LEU A 408 11.08 5.13 -12.46
C LEU A 408 11.25 4.82 -10.97
N LEU A 409 12.29 5.39 -10.35
CA LEU A 409 12.62 5.15 -8.95
C LEU A 409 12.18 6.28 -8.02
N GLY A 410 11.72 7.42 -8.55
CA GLY A 410 11.41 8.62 -7.77
C GLY A 410 12.64 9.21 -7.07
N LEU A 411 13.85 8.89 -7.54
CA LEU A 411 15.11 9.39 -7.04
C LEU A 411 15.50 10.67 -7.78
N ALA A 412 15.19 11.82 -7.21
CA ALA A 412 15.64 13.12 -7.69
C ALA A 412 17.04 13.42 -7.09
N LEU A 413 18.09 13.02 -7.80
CA LEU A 413 19.48 13.07 -7.35
C LEU A 413 20.28 14.18 -8.03
#